data_9f1b42bbed8a96d8623b3c0cacd2d419
#
_entry.id   9f1b42bbed8a96d8623b3c0cacd2d419
#
_cell.length_a   1.000
_cell.length_b   1.000
_cell.length_c   1.000
_cell.angle_alpha   90.00
_cell.angle_beta   90.00
_cell.angle_gamma   90.00
#
_symmetry.space_group_name_H-M   'P 1'
#
loop_
_entity.id
_entity.type
_entity.pdbx_description
1 polymer ?
#
loop_
_entity_poly.entity_id
_entity_poly.type
_entity_poly.pdbx_seq_one_letter_code
_entity_poly.pdbx_strand_id
1 'polypeptide(L)'
;AEDQFGVEMFIQMAISAPAAGLMIFILLFIFFRNFTLITAPMVVAMATVIITMGALIGLGFTVHIMSSMIAIFLMPIAVVDSVHILSEFSDRYKPGQKAEQVITTVVEHLFQPMLFTSLTSAAGFYSLMLTPIPPVQIFGAFIGSGILLAFAITLTFIPAYISRMSPEALAKLQSALHADANTSSMKTTYLQRFVYGIRTLALNYKGALLVAFMVISAVSVWGIFQIQINDNPVRWFKENHEIRVADKALNKEFAGTYNAYIVIEDTRKLKSAREILLSAVLPPSLDEWRETTLDTLNNENAGNNFETLAFAVDDALFGDLDSDEYDALNRLLSSIDEIKGTSKTFQQPDNVALLSDLQNYLSTQTLVGKTQSLSDVIKVVNRELHSG
;
A
#
# COMPACT_ATOMS: atom_id res chain seq x y z
N ALA A 1 -0.63 -6.67 18.81
CA ALA A 1 -1.57 -6.55 17.69
C ALA A 1 -0.87 -6.76 16.34
N GLU A 2 0.27 -6.13 16.09
CA GLU A 2 1.01 -6.27 14.82
C GLU A 2 1.52 -7.69 14.59
N ASP A 3 2.10 -8.33 15.60
CA ASP A 3 2.59 -9.71 15.50
C ASP A 3 1.46 -10.69 15.22
N GLN A 4 0.31 -10.53 15.86
CA GLN A 4 -0.85 -11.39 15.66
C GLN A 4 -1.45 -11.19 14.26
N PHE A 5 -1.43 -9.96 13.75
CA PHE A 5 -1.85 -9.65 12.39
C PHE A 5 -0.94 -10.32 11.36
N GLY A 6 0.37 -10.31 11.58
CA GLY A 6 1.35 -11.01 10.73
C GLY A 6 1.13 -12.53 10.70
N VAL A 7 0.91 -13.15 11.84
CA VAL A 7 0.64 -14.59 11.96
C VAL A 7 -0.66 -14.97 11.23
N GLU A 8 -1.75 -14.23 11.45
CA GLU A 8 -3.02 -14.45 10.76
C GLU A 8 -2.88 -14.33 9.24
N MET A 9 -2.10 -13.38 8.76
CA MET A 9 -1.80 -13.20 7.35
C MET A 9 -1.12 -14.43 6.73
N PHE A 10 -0.11 -14.99 7.40
CA PHE A 10 0.57 -16.21 6.92
C PHE A 10 -0.35 -17.42 6.94
N ILE A 11 -1.19 -17.57 7.95
CA ILE A 11 -2.19 -18.65 8.03
C ILE A 11 -3.19 -18.52 6.88
N GLN A 12 -3.72 -17.33 6.64
CA GLN A 12 -4.66 -17.08 5.55
C GLN A 12 -4.03 -17.35 4.18
N MET A 13 -2.78 -16.95 3.95
CA MET A 13 -2.06 -17.24 2.72
C MET A 13 -1.85 -18.76 2.54
N ALA A 14 -1.44 -19.46 3.60
CA ALA A 14 -1.22 -20.91 3.57
C ALA A 14 -2.49 -21.71 3.27
N ILE A 15 -3.65 -21.18 3.61
CA ILE A 15 -4.95 -21.79 3.31
C ILE A 15 -5.49 -21.34 1.94
N SER A 16 -5.43 -20.03 1.65
CA SER A 16 -6.09 -19.45 0.48
C SER A 16 -5.41 -19.80 -0.84
N ALA A 17 -4.07 -19.88 -0.88
CA ALA A 17 -3.36 -20.21 -2.11
C ALA A 17 -3.58 -21.68 -2.54
N PRO A 18 -3.47 -22.71 -1.66
CA PRO A 18 -3.85 -24.06 -2.01
C PRO A 18 -5.35 -24.21 -2.34
N ALA A 19 -6.23 -23.49 -1.63
CA ALA A 19 -7.67 -23.51 -1.91
C ALA A 19 -7.97 -22.93 -3.30
N ALA A 20 -7.33 -21.85 -3.70
CA ALA A 20 -7.45 -21.30 -5.06
C ALA A 20 -6.95 -22.30 -6.11
N GLY A 21 -5.80 -22.94 -5.88
CA GLY A 21 -5.26 -23.98 -6.75
C GLY A 21 -6.20 -25.17 -6.87
N LEU A 22 -6.78 -25.62 -5.75
CA LEU A 22 -7.77 -26.71 -5.75
C LEU A 22 -9.04 -26.33 -6.52
N MET A 23 -9.54 -25.11 -6.33
CA MET A 23 -10.73 -24.62 -7.04
C MET A 23 -10.48 -24.56 -8.56
N ILE A 24 -9.33 -24.07 -8.99
CA ILE A 24 -8.93 -24.04 -10.39
C ILE A 24 -8.81 -25.46 -10.93
N PHE A 25 -8.19 -26.37 -10.19
CA PHE A 25 -8.08 -27.77 -10.56
C PHE A 25 -9.45 -28.42 -10.75
N ILE A 26 -10.39 -28.21 -9.83
CA ILE A 26 -11.77 -28.71 -9.93
C ILE A 26 -12.47 -28.16 -11.17
N LEU A 27 -12.36 -26.85 -11.42
CA LEU A 27 -12.93 -26.22 -12.61
C LEU A 27 -12.36 -26.83 -13.89
N LEU A 28 -11.05 -26.94 -14.01
CA LEU A 28 -10.40 -27.55 -15.16
C LEU A 28 -10.82 -29.03 -15.32
N PHE A 29 -10.98 -29.75 -14.22
CA PHE A 29 -11.42 -31.15 -14.26
C PHE A 29 -12.87 -31.30 -14.76
N ILE A 30 -13.74 -30.40 -14.38
CA ILE A 30 -15.13 -30.38 -14.87
C ILE A 30 -15.16 -30.12 -16.38
N PHE A 31 -14.30 -29.20 -16.87
CA PHE A 31 -14.27 -28.83 -18.29
C PHE A 31 -13.55 -29.86 -19.16
N PHE A 32 -12.35 -30.29 -18.79
CA PHE A 32 -11.49 -31.12 -19.63
C PHE A 32 -11.63 -32.61 -19.34
N ARG A 33 -12.10 -33.03 -18.16
CA ARG A 33 -12.27 -34.42 -17.73
C ARG A 33 -11.06 -35.34 -18.02
N ASN A 34 -9.87 -34.75 -18.12
CA ASN A 34 -8.64 -35.45 -18.45
C ASN A 34 -7.49 -34.92 -17.61
N PHE A 35 -6.95 -35.75 -16.72
CA PHE A 35 -5.88 -35.38 -15.82
C PHE A 35 -4.60 -34.90 -16.54
N THR A 36 -4.24 -35.59 -17.65
CA THR A 36 -3.04 -35.24 -18.42
C THR A 36 -3.09 -33.82 -18.97
N LEU A 37 -4.26 -33.35 -19.39
CA LEU A 37 -4.44 -31.97 -19.88
C LEU A 37 -4.42 -30.94 -18.79
N ILE A 38 -5.01 -31.24 -17.66
CA ILE A 38 -5.11 -30.32 -16.53
C ILE A 38 -3.72 -30.08 -15.92
N THR A 39 -2.85 -31.11 -15.98
CA THR A 39 -1.49 -31.01 -15.43
C THR A 39 -0.71 -29.86 -16.07
N ALA A 40 -0.83 -29.64 -17.36
CA ALA A 40 -0.05 -28.60 -18.05
C ALA A 40 -0.36 -27.16 -17.57
N PRO A 41 -1.64 -26.70 -17.55
CA PRO A 41 -1.99 -25.39 -16.95
C PRO A 41 -1.60 -25.26 -15.48
N MET A 42 -1.76 -26.35 -14.71
CA MET A 42 -1.39 -26.33 -13.29
C MET A 42 0.12 -26.16 -13.08
N VAL A 43 0.93 -26.83 -13.91
CA VAL A 43 2.41 -26.64 -13.88
C VAL A 43 2.78 -25.21 -14.24
N VAL A 44 2.16 -24.63 -15.27
CA VAL A 44 2.38 -23.21 -15.64
C VAL A 44 2.04 -22.29 -14.51
N ALA A 45 0.87 -22.46 -13.89
CA ALA A 45 0.43 -21.63 -12.76
C ALA A 45 1.39 -21.73 -11.56
N MET A 46 1.74 -22.97 -11.18
CA MET A 46 2.66 -23.19 -10.05
C MET A 46 4.05 -22.63 -10.34
N ALA A 47 4.61 -22.87 -11.53
CA ALA A 47 5.91 -22.35 -11.92
C ALA A 47 5.92 -20.81 -11.90
N THR A 48 4.87 -20.18 -12.44
CA THR A 48 4.75 -18.72 -12.45
C THR A 48 4.71 -18.16 -11.03
N VAL A 49 3.91 -18.74 -10.15
CA VAL A 49 3.82 -18.29 -8.75
C VAL A 49 5.14 -18.48 -8.01
N ILE A 50 5.76 -19.66 -8.14
CA ILE A 50 7.04 -19.96 -7.47
C ILE A 50 8.15 -19.01 -7.94
N ILE A 51 8.26 -18.79 -9.25
CA ILE A 51 9.30 -17.90 -9.80
C ILE A 51 9.02 -16.45 -9.39
N THR A 52 7.78 -15.98 -9.46
CA THR A 52 7.43 -14.59 -9.11
C THR A 52 7.64 -14.32 -7.61
N MET A 53 7.16 -15.22 -6.74
CA MET A 53 7.36 -15.09 -5.29
C MET A 53 8.82 -15.29 -4.90
N GLY A 54 9.51 -16.23 -5.56
CA GLY A 54 10.94 -16.43 -5.37
C GLY A 54 11.76 -15.20 -5.78
N ALA A 55 11.41 -14.55 -6.88
CA ALA A 55 12.04 -13.30 -7.30
C ALA A 55 11.77 -12.15 -6.30
N LEU A 56 10.53 -12.02 -5.79
CA LEU A 56 10.19 -11.03 -4.78
C LEU A 56 11.09 -11.16 -3.54
N ILE A 57 11.20 -12.37 -3.01
CA ILE A 57 12.00 -12.65 -1.81
C ILE A 57 13.49 -12.54 -2.12
N GLY A 58 13.93 -13.09 -3.27
CA GLY A 58 15.33 -13.11 -3.67
C GLY A 58 15.91 -11.72 -3.96
N LEU A 59 15.06 -10.75 -4.35
CA LEU A 59 15.45 -9.35 -4.52
C LEU A 59 15.40 -8.55 -3.20
N GLY A 60 15.10 -9.20 -2.07
CA GLY A 60 15.13 -8.58 -0.75
C GLY A 60 13.86 -7.82 -0.37
N PHE A 61 12.77 -7.98 -1.11
CA PHE A 61 11.49 -7.37 -0.73
C PHE A 61 10.81 -8.15 0.38
N THR A 62 10.26 -7.43 1.34
CA THR A 62 9.49 -8.02 2.44
C THR A 62 8.11 -8.49 1.97
N VAL A 63 7.65 -9.60 2.50
CA VAL A 63 6.30 -10.11 2.20
C VAL A 63 5.29 -9.40 3.10
N HIS A 64 4.52 -8.48 2.51
CA HIS A 64 3.38 -7.79 3.13
C HIS A 64 2.06 -8.49 2.79
N ILE A 65 0.96 -8.06 3.42
CA ILE A 65 -0.39 -8.56 3.12
C ILE A 65 -0.69 -8.49 1.61
N MET A 66 -0.40 -7.37 0.97
CA MET A 66 -0.59 -7.21 -0.47
C MET A 66 0.26 -8.20 -1.27
N SER A 67 1.53 -8.39 -0.89
CA SER A 67 2.43 -9.33 -1.57
C SER A 67 1.96 -10.79 -1.44
N SER A 68 1.35 -11.18 -0.32
CA SER A 68 0.80 -12.52 -0.13
C SER A 68 -0.35 -12.83 -1.08
N MET A 69 -1.08 -11.81 -1.52
CA MET A 69 -2.17 -11.96 -2.49
C MET A 69 -1.67 -12.24 -3.93
N ILE A 70 -0.39 -11.99 -4.24
CA ILE A 70 0.18 -12.22 -5.57
C ILE A 70 -0.08 -13.64 -6.05
N ALA A 71 0.16 -14.65 -5.22
CA ALA A 71 -0.05 -16.04 -5.56
C ALA A 71 -1.52 -16.34 -5.93
N ILE A 72 -2.47 -15.77 -5.18
CA ILE A 72 -3.91 -15.99 -5.39
C ILE A 72 -4.38 -15.35 -6.69
N PHE A 73 -3.90 -14.15 -7.02
CA PHE A 73 -4.27 -13.45 -8.26
C PHE A 73 -3.57 -14.04 -9.50
N LEU A 74 -2.31 -14.44 -9.35
CA LEU A 74 -1.50 -14.87 -10.48
C LEU A 74 -1.90 -16.28 -10.98
N MET A 75 -2.30 -17.19 -10.07
CA MET A 75 -2.71 -18.54 -10.46
C MET A 75 -3.81 -18.56 -11.52
N PRO A 76 -4.99 -17.96 -11.34
CA PRO A 76 -6.05 -18.01 -12.35
C PRO A 76 -5.61 -17.32 -13.65
N ILE A 77 -4.86 -16.21 -13.57
CA ILE A 77 -4.39 -15.50 -14.77
C ILE A 77 -3.45 -16.38 -15.59
N ALA A 78 -2.50 -17.06 -14.95
CA ALA A 78 -1.56 -17.95 -15.62
C ALA A 78 -2.23 -19.17 -16.29
N VAL A 79 -3.39 -19.62 -15.75
CA VAL A 79 -4.14 -20.75 -16.30
C VAL A 79 -4.93 -20.36 -17.54
N VAL A 80 -5.46 -19.14 -17.62
CA VAL A 80 -6.37 -18.70 -18.70
C VAL A 80 -5.73 -18.87 -20.08
N ASP A 81 -4.52 -18.40 -20.27
CA ASP A 81 -3.81 -18.50 -21.56
C ASP A 81 -3.56 -19.97 -21.95
N SER A 82 -3.20 -20.81 -20.98
CA SER A 82 -3.01 -22.26 -21.19
C SER A 82 -4.31 -22.94 -21.60
N VAL A 83 -5.44 -22.55 -21.00
CA VAL A 83 -6.77 -23.09 -21.34
C VAL A 83 -7.17 -22.71 -22.77
N HIS A 84 -6.89 -21.48 -23.20
CA HIS A 84 -7.17 -21.05 -24.57
C HIS A 84 -6.41 -21.90 -25.60
N ILE A 85 -5.11 -22.12 -25.39
CA ILE A 85 -4.31 -22.97 -26.28
C ILE A 85 -4.81 -24.40 -26.30
N LEU A 86 -5.09 -24.96 -25.12
CA LEU A 86 -5.57 -26.35 -25.01
C LEU A 86 -6.95 -26.57 -25.66
N SER A 87 -7.87 -25.62 -25.47
CA SER A 87 -9.20 -25.68 -26.08
C SER A 87 -9.12 -25.59 -27.58
N GLU A 88 -8.41 -24.59 -28.12
CA GLU A 88 -8.26 -24.42 -29.57
C GLU A 88 -7.49 -25.57 -30.20
N PHE A 89 -6.47 -26.12 -29.53
CA PHE A 89 -5.77 -27.31 -29.97
C PHE A 89 -6.74 -28.51 -30.06
N SER A 90 -7.55 -28.69 -29.05
CA SER A 90 -8.53 -29.78 -29.03
C SER A 90 -9.57 -29.69 -30.14
N ASP A 91 -10.03 -28.49 -30.47
CA ASP A 91 -11.01 -28.25 -31.52
C ASP A 91 -10.41 -28.48 -32.93
N ARG A 92 -9.13 -28.22 -33.12
CA ARG A 92 -8.44 -28.32 -34.42
C ARG A 92 -7.78 -29.70 -34.66
N TYR A 93 -7.36 -30.39 -33.61
CA TYR A 93 -6.64 -31.64 -33.71
C TYR A 93 -7.57 -32.77 -34.25
N LYS A 94 -7.11 -33.49 -35.28
CA LYS A 94 -7.76 -34.67 -35.83
C LYS A 94 -6.85 -35.89 -35.73
N PRO A 95 -7.38 -37.10 -35.49
CA PRO A 95 -6.59 -38.33 -35.45
C PRO A 95 -5.77 -38.50 -36.73
N GLY A 96 -4.50 -38.84 -36.57
CA GLY A 96 -3.57 -39.02 -37.68
C GLY A 96 -2.79 -37.76 -38.09
N GLN A 97 -3.09 -36.58 -37.54
CA GLN A 97 -2.27 -35.38 -37.74
C GLN A 97 -1.10 -35.35 -36.76
N LYS A 98 -0.01 -34.71 -37.18
CA LYS A 98 1.13 -34.47 -36.28
C LYS A 98 0.76 -33.35 -35.29
N ALA A 99 0.80 -33.65 -33.99
CA ALA A 99 0.48 -32.69 -32.93
C ALA A 99 1.29 -31.39 -33.03
N GLU A 100 2.57 -31.50 -33.43
CA GLU A 100 3.47 -30.33 -33.62
C GLU A 100 2.94 -29.32 -34.64
N GLN A 101 2.41 -29.82 -35.77
CA GLN A 101 1.85 -28.95 -36.82
C GLN A 101 0.61 -28.20 -36.34
N VAL A 102 -0.29 -28.94 -35.67
CA VAL A 102 -1.53 -28.38 -35.18
C VAL A 102 -1.25 -27.34 -34.08
N ILE A 103 -0.37 -27.65 -33.11
CA ILE A 103 -0.07 -26.74 -32.03
C ILE A 103 0.65 -25.46 -32.51
N THR A 104 1.53 -25.57 -33.50
CA THR A 104 2.19 -24.40 -34.10
C THR A 104 1.14 -23.46 -34.72
N THR A 105 0.19 -24.01 -35.50
CA THR A 105 -0.88 -23.19 -36.08
C THR A 105 -1.78 -22.56 -35.01
N VAL A 106 -2.06 -23.28 -33.92
CA VAL A 106 -2.83 -22.74 -32.78
C VAL A 106 -2.12 -21.60 -32.11
N VAL A 107 -0.82 -21.76 -31.82
CA VAL A 107 -0.03 -20.73 -31.19
C VAL A 107 0.09 -19.49 -32.08
N GLU A 108 0.35 -19.65 -33.37
CA GLU A 108 0.36 -18.55 -34.33
C GLU A 108 -0.96 -17.76 -34.34
N HIS A 109 -2.08 -18.47 -34.34
CA HIS A 109 -3.41 -17.85 -34.34
C HIS A 109 -3.73 -17.12 -33.01
N LEU A 110 -3.35 -17.71 -31.87
CA LEU A 110 -3.66 -17.16 -30.55
C LEU A 110 -2.60 -16.19 -30.02
N PHE A 111 -1.40 -16.13 -30.62
CA PHE A 111 -0.29 -15.31 -30.13
C PHE A 111 -0.69 -13.85 -29.94
N GLN A 112 -1.26 -13.25 -30.99
CA GLN A 112 -1.59 -11.82 -30.96
C GLN A 112 -2.70 -11.48 -29.94
N PRO A 113 -3.85 -12.17 -29.86
CA PRO A 113 -4.84 -11.94 -28.84
C PRO A 113 -4.30 -12.12 -27.40
N MET A 114 -3.53 -13.19 -27.17
CA MET A 114 -2.93 -13.47 -25.87
C MET A 114 -1.89 -12.43 -25.48
N LEU A 115 -1.04 -12.00 -26.42
CA LEU A 115 -0.07 -10.93 -26.17
C LEU A 115 -0.76 -9.64 -25.71
N PHE A 116 -1.79 -9.19 -26.44
CA PHE A 116 -2.51 -7.99 -26.08
C PHE A 116 -3.21 -8.11 -24.72
N THR A 117 -3.81 -9.26 -24.43
CA THR A 117 -4.46 -9.51 -23.13
C THR A 117 -3.44 -9.46 -21.99
N SER A 118 -2.31 -10.14 -22.13
CA SER A 118 -1.26 -10.16 -21.14
C SER A 118 -0.60 -8.78 -20.96
N LEU A 119 -0.36 -8.06 -22.06
CA LEU A 119 0.26 -6.74 -22.04
C LEU A 119 -0.66 -5.70 -21.40
N THR A 120 -1.96 -5.69 -21.73
CA THR A 120 -2.93 -4.77 -21.13
C THR A 120 -3.15 -5.06 -19.66
N SER A 121 -3.21 -6.33 -19.27
CA SER A 121 -3.31 -6.73 -17.87
C SER A 121 -2.07 -6.33 -17.08
N ALA A 122 -0.88 -6.59 -17.62
CA ALA A 122 0.39 -6.20 -17.01
C ALA A 122 0.48 -4.66 -16.85
N ALA A 123 0.10 -3.90 -17.90
CA ALA A 123 0.08 -2.44 -17.82
C ALA A 123 -0.89 -1.93 -16.75
N GLY A 124 -2.07 -2.57 -16.61
CA GLY A 124 -3.01 -2.27 -15.54
C GLY A 124 -2.41 -2.47 -14.15
N PHE A 125 -1.70 -3.58 -13.92
CA PHE A 125 -1.03 -3.80 -12.64
C PHE A 125 0.20 -2.90 -12.44
N TYR A 126 0.98 -2.63 -13.47
CA TYR A 126 2.10 -1.68 -13.39
C TYR A 126 1.63 -0.25 -13.05
N SER A 127 0.41 0.15 -13.42
CA SER A 127 -0.11 1.46 -13.02
C SER A 127 -0.19 1.65 -11.50
N LEU A 128 -0.29 0.56 -10.72
CA LEU A 128 -0.25 0.60 -9.26
C LEU A 128 1.10 1.06 -8.70
N MET A 129 2.18 0.99 -9.50
CA MET A 129 3.49 1.53 -9.10
C MET A 129 3.48 3.06 -8.96
N LEU A 130 2.50 3.74 -9.53
CA LEU A 130 2.34 5.19 -9.43
C LEU A 130 1.69 5.64 -8.12
N THR A 131 1.18 4.70 -7.31
CA THR A 131 0.57 5.03 -6.02
C THR A 131 1.64 5.40 -4.98
N PRO A 132 1.36 6.29 -4.01
CA PRO A 132 2.33 6.65 -2.96
C PRO A 132 2.49 5.57 -1.88
N ILE A 133 1.87 4.38 -2.02
CA ILE A 133 1.82 3.31 -1.02
C ILE A 133 2.80 2.19 -1.41
N PRO A 134 3.97 2.05 -0.73
CA PRO A 134 5.01 1.09 -1.11
C PRO A 134 4.54 -0.37 -1.25
N PRO A 135 3.69 -0.94 -0.36
CA PRO A 135 3.18 -2.30 -0.55
C PRO A 135 2.38 -2.50 -1.84
N VAL A 136 1.63 -1.48 -2.27
CA VAL A 136 0.84 -1.50 -3.52
C VAL A 136 1.74 -1.42 -4.75
N GLN A 137 2.82 -0.63 -4.67
CA GLN A 137 3.82 -0.54 -5.73
C GLN A 137 4.48 -1.90 -6.00
N ILE A 138 4.93 -2.57 -4.93
CA ILE A 138 5.56 -3.90 -4.99
C ILE A 138 4.57 -4.92 -5.56
N PHE A 139 3.34 -4.94 -5.05
CA PHE A 139 2.27 -5.80 -5.53
C PHE A 139 2.03 -5.62 -7.04
N GLY A 140 1.87 -4.38 -7.51
CA GLY A 140 1.65 -4.08 -8.91
C GLY A 140 2.82 -4.50 -9.81
N ALA A 141 4.05 -4.21 -9.39
CA ALA A 141 5.26 -4.58 -10.12
C ALA A 141 5.40 -6.10 -10.29
N PHE A 142 5.21 -6.87 -9.22
CA PHE A 142 5.39 -8.32 -9.27
C PHE A 142 4.24 -9.05 -9.94
N ILE A 143 2.99 -8.59 -9.80
CA ILE A 143 1.89 -9.18 -10.59
C ILE A 143 2.05 -8.85 -12.07
N GLY A 144 2.35 -7.61 -12.44
CA GLY A 144 2.56 -7.25 -13.85
C GLY A 144 3.68 -8.08 -14.49
N SER A 145 4.82 -8.22 -13.81
CA SER A 145 5.92 -9.08 -14.24
C SER A 145 5.54 -10.57 -14.28
N GLY A 146 4.78 -11.02 -13.29
CA GLY A 146 4.27 -12.39 -13.22
C GLY A 146 3.33 -12.75 -14.37
N ILE A 147 2.49 -11.82 -14.82
CA ILE A 147 1.61 -12.00 -15.98
C ILE A 147 2.44 -12.19 -17.25
N LEU A 148 3.46 -11.34 -17.47
CA LEU A 148 4.34 -11.48 -18.62
C LEU A 148 5.15 -12.78 -18.56
N LEU A 149 5.58 -13.19 -17.39
CA LEU A 149 6.22 -14.47 -17.15
C LEU A 149 5.28 -15.65 -17.45
N ALA A 150 4.05 -15.59 -16.98
CA ALA A 150 3.01 -16.59 -17.27
C ALA A 150 2.81 -16.77 -18.77
N PHE A 151 2.69 -15.66 -19.49
CA PHE A 151 2.58 -15.65 -20.94
C PHE A 151 3.78 -16.35 -21.60
N ALA A 152 5.00 -15.98 -21.20
CA ALA A 152 6.22 -16.58 -21.74
C ALA A 152 6.32 -18.11 -21.46
N ILE A 153 5.99 -18.52 -20.22
CA ILE A 153 5.98 -19.93 -19.84
C ILE A 153 4.88 -20.68 -20.62
N THR A 154 3.69 -20.10 -20.76
CA THR A 154 2.59 -20.72 -21.53
C THR A 154 2.98 -20.98 -22.96
N LEU A 155 3.56 -19.99 -23.65
CA LEU A 155 3.97 -20.11 -25.06
C LEU A 155 5.11 -21.12 -25.28
N THR A 156 5.92 -21.36 -24.29
CA THR A 156 7.06 -22.30 -24.39
C THR A 156 6.68 -23.69 -23.89
N PHE A 157 6.09 -23.76 -22.71
CA PHE A 157 5.82 -25.02 -22.04
C PHE A 157 4.64 -25.79 -22.65
N ILE A 158 3.51 -25.13 -22.94
CA ILE A 158 2.31 -25.82 -23.45
C ILE A 158 2.55 -26.50 -24.81
N PRO A 159 3.14 -25.84 -25.83
CA PRO A 159 3.48 -26.48 -27.07
C PRO A 159 4.47 -27.63 -26.91
N ALA A 160 5.50 -27.46 -26.09
CA ALA A 160 6.47 -28.51 -25.81
C ALA A 160 5.84 -29.74 -25.11
N TYR A 161 4.90 -29.49 -24.19
CA TYR A 161 4.16 -30.54 -23.51
C TYR A 161 3.26 -31.34 -24.45
N ILE A 162 2.47 -30.63 -25.29
CA ILE A 162 1.55 -31.28 -26.27
C ILE A 162 2.35 -32.07 -27.32
N SER A 163 3.48 -31.54 -27.80
CA SER A 163 4.32 -32.23 -28.79
C SER A 163 4.89 -33.56 -28.28
N ARG A 164 4.99 -33.73 -26.97
CA ARG A 164 5.50 -34.96 -26.34
C ARG A 164 4.40 -35.93 -25.89
N MET A 165 3.14 -35.54 -26.06
CA MET A 165 2.02 -36.43 -25.70
C MET A 165 1.94 -37.64 -26.64
N SER A 166 1.65 -38.81 -26.08
CA SER A 166 1.43 -40.01 -26.89
C SER A 166 0.17 -39.87 -27.75
N PRO A 167 0.13 -40.51 -28.97
CA PRO A 167 -1.04 -40.49 -29.82
C PRO A 167 -2.31 -41.01 -29.13
N GLU A 168 -2.15 -41.95 -28.19
CA GLU A 168 -3.26 -42.48 -27.39
C GLU A 168 -3.82 -41.44 -26.40
N ALA A 169 -2.98 -40.66 -25.79
CA ALA A 169 -3.40 -39.57 -24.90
C ALA A 169 -4.12 -38.45 -25.67
N LEU A 170 -3.65 -38.14 -26.89
CA LEU A 170 -4.27 -37.18 -27.78
C LEU A 170 -5.63 -37.68 -28.31
N ALA A 171 -5.77 -38.98 -28.63
CA ALA A 171 -7.03 -39.58 -29.04
C ALA A 171 -8.08 -39.58 -27.91
N LYS A 172 -7.66 -39.87 -26.67
CA LYS A 172 -8.51 -39.75 -25.48
C LYS A 172 -8.96 -38.31 -25.23
N LEU A 173 -8.09 -37.31 -25.50
CA LEU A 173 -8.44 -35.91 -25.45
C LEU A 173 -9.63 -35.59 -26.34
N GLN A 174 -9.55 -35.97 -27.61
CA GLN A 174 -10.59 -35.71 -28.58
C GLN A 174 -11.91 -36.42 -28.20
N SER A 175 -11.84 -37.69 -27.75
CA SER A 175 -13.01 -38.41 -27.32
C SER A 175 -13.68 -37.82 -26.08
N ALA A 176 -12.91 -37.28 -25.14
CA ALA A 176 -13.45 -36.66 -23.93
C ALA A 176 -14.19 -35.35 -24.21
N LEU A 177 -13.68 -34.54 -25.17
CA LEU A 177 -14.26 -33.24 -25.50
C LEU A 177 -15.37 -33.31 -26.54
N HIS A 178 -15.34 -34.33 -27.45
CA HIS A 178 -16.36 -34.54 -28.47
C HIS A 178 -17.39 -35.60 -28.08
N ALA A 179 -17.27 -36.26 -26.94
CA ALA A 179 -18.25 -37.22 -26.43
C ALA A 179 -19.66 -36.61 -26.31
N ASP A 180 -19.75 -35.33 -26.00
CA ASP A 180 -21.01 -34.58 -25.94
C ASP A 180 -21.55 -34.18 -27.34
N ALA A 181 -20.69 -34.14 -28.38
CA ALA A 181 -21.10 -33.76 -29.74
C ALA A 181 -21.69 -34.90 -30.54
N ASN A 182 -21.31 -36.16 -30.25
CA ASN A 182 -21.74 -37.34 -30.99
C ASN A 182 -22.91 -38.09 -30.37
N THR A 183 -23.35 -37.72 -29.18
CA THR A 183 -24.61 -38.27 -28.63
C THR A 183 -25.77 -37.47 -29.22
N SER A 184 -26.32 -37.98 -30.32
CA SER A 184 -27.54 -37.51 -30.97
C SER A 184 -28.81 -37.64 -30.09
N SER A 185 -28.65 -37.63 -28.80
CA SER A 185 -29.70 -37.54 -27.80
C SER A 185 -29.71 -36.18 -27.20
N MET A 186 -30.65 -35.39 -27.60
CA MET A 186 -31.11 -34.06 -27.24
C MET A 186 -31.15 -33.76 -25.69
N LYS A 187 -30.10 -34.04 -25.00
CA LYS A 187 -29.88 -33.49 -23.63
C LYS A 187 -28.99 -32.28 -23.74
N THR A 188 -29.62 -31.15 -24.11
CA THR A 188 -28.96 -29.84 -23.96
C THR A 188 -28.39 -29.73 -22.55
N THR A 189 -27.05 -29.74 -22.44
CA THR A 189 -26.33 -29.55 -21.19
C THR A 189 -26.83 -28.25 -20.54
N TYR A 190 -26.96 -28.22 -19.23
CA TYR A 190 -27.39 -27.00 -18.51
C TYR A 190 -26.64 -25.76 -18.98
N LEU A 191 -25.35 -25.90 -19.29
CA LEU A 191 -24.51 -24.85 -19.83
C LEU A 191 -24.96 -24.36 -21.21
N GLN A 192 -25.29 -25.27 -22.13
CA GLN A 192 -25.80 -24.91 -23.47
C GLN A 192 -27.14 -24.19 -23.37
N ARG A 193 -28.03 -24.65 -22.47
CA ARG A 193 -29.31 -23.97 -22.20
C ARG A 193 -29.13 -22.59 -21.63
N PHE A 194 -28.17 -22.43 -20.74
CA PHE A 194 -27.79 -21.11 -20.16
C PHE A 194 -27.24 -20.16 -21.23
N VAL A 195 -26.28 -20.61 -22.04
CA VAL A 195 -25.71 -19.83 -23.15
C VAL A 195 -26.77 -19.43 -24.17
N TYR A 196 -27.66 -20.39 -24.53
CA TYR A 196 -28.78 -20.10 -25.44
C TYR A 196 -29.75 -19.08 -24.83
N GLY A 197 -30.04 -19.18 -23.54
CA GLY A 197 -30.85 -18.21 -22.81
C GLY A 197 -30.25 -16.80 -22.84
N ILE A 198 -28.94 -16.67 -22.57
CA ILE A 198 -28.23 -15.38 -22.66
C ILE A 198 -28.25 -14.83 -24.08
N ARG A 199 -27.99 -15.68 -25.10
CA ARG A 199 -28.06 -15.29 -26.51
C ARG A 199 -29.44 -14.73 -26.88
N THR A 200 -30.50 -15.46 -26.49
CA THR A 200 -31.88 -15.06 -26.75
C THR A 200 -32.23 -13.74 -26.08
N LEU A 201 -31.82 -13.61 -24.81
CA LEU A 201 -31.98 -12.35 -24.06
C LEU A 201 -31.25 -11.18 -24.75
N ALA A 202 -29.98 -11.38 -25.13
CA ALA A 202 -29.17 -10.35 -25.76
C ALA A 202 -29.73 -9.92 -27.13
N LEU A 203 -30.21 -10.83 -27.93
CA LEU A 203 -30.72 -10.52 -29.27
C LEU A 203 -32.13 -9.96 -29.25
N ASN A 204 -33.02 -10.50 -28.42
CA ASN A 204 -34.43 -10.12 -28.41
C ASN A 204 -34.68 -8.84 -27.58
N TYR A 205 -33.88 -8.59 -26.52
CA TYR A 205 -34.07 -7.48 -25.59
C TYR A 205 -32.90 -6.49 -25.61
N LYS A 206 -32.20 -6.36 -26.76
CA LYS A 206 -31.01 -5.51 -26.91
C LYS A 206 -31.19 -4.08 -26.39
N GLY A 207 -32.33 -3.44 -26.69
CA GLY A 207 -32.63 -2.07 -26.23
C GLY A 207 -32.83 -2.01 -24.71
N ALA A 208 -33.62 -2.95 -24.16
CA ALA A 208 -33.86 -3.00 -22.73
C ALA A 208 -32.58 -3.30 -21.94
N LEU A 209 -31.69 -4.16 -22.46
CA LEU A 209 -30.39 -4.45 -21.86
C LEU A 209 -29.48 -3.22 -21.86
N LEU A 210 -29.42 -2.47 -22.95
CA LEU A 210 -28.65 -1.20 -22.99
C LEU A 210 -29.16 -0.19 -21.98
N VAL A 211 -30.49 -0.02 -21.88
CA VAL A 211 -31.08 0.87 -20.88
C VAL A 211 -30.79 0.38 -19.46
N ALA A 212 -30.95 -0.92 -19.19
CA ALA A 212 -30.63 -1.50 -17.89
C ALA A 212 -29.15 -1.28 -17.53
N PHE A 213 -28.24 -1.48 -18.48
CA PHE A 213 -26.80 -1.22 -18.27
C PHE A 213 -26.54 0.25 -17.96
N MET A 214 -27.16 1.18 -18.67
CA MET A 214 -27.03 2.62 -18.41
C MET A 214 -27.58 3.00 -17.04
N VAL A 215 -28.71 2.44 -16.62
CA VAL A 215 -29.28 2.69 -15.30
C VAL A 215 -28.36 2.14 -14.20
N ILE A 216 -27.85 0.89 -14.34
CA ILE A 216 -26.92 0.30 -13.39
C ILE A 216 -25.64 1.15 -13.31
N SER A 217 -25.11 1.60 -14.45
CA SER A 217 -23.92 2.48 -14.48
C SER A 217 -24.17 3.80 -13.77
N ALA A 218 -25.31 4.44 -13.99
CA ALA A 218 -25.67 5.69 -13.34
C ALA A 218 -25.80 5.52 -11.81
N VAL A 219 -26.47 4.44 -11.36
CA VAL A 219 -26.57 4.10 -9.93
C VAL A 219 -25.20 3.81 -9.34
N SER A 220 -24.32 3.12 -10.07
CA SER A 220 -22.95 2.84 -9.61
C SER A 220 -22.12 4.12 -9.47
N VAL A 221 -22.21 5.04 -10.43
CA VAL A 221 -21.55 6.35 -10.33
C VAL A 221 -22.07 7.14 -9.14
N TRP A 222 -23.39 7.16 -8.92
CA TRP A 222 -23.95 7.78 -7.72
C TRP A 222 -23.43 7.14 -6.43
N GLY A 223 -23.29 5.81 -6.40
CA GLY A 223 -22.71 5.09 -5.26
C GLY A 223 -21.25 5.47 -4.96
N ILE A 224 -20.44 5.78 -5.99
CA ILE A 224 -19.04 6.20 -5.83
C ILE A 224 -18.96 7.50 -5.00
N PHE A 225 -19.89 8.45 -5.19
CA PHE A 225 -19.91 9.69 -4.41
C PHE A 225 -20.28 9.50 -2.93
N GLN A 226 -20.76 8.31 -2.55
CA GLN A 226 -21.08 8.00 -1.15
C GLN A 226 -19.97 7.23 -0.44
N ILE A 227 -18.86 6.92 -1.11
CA ILE A 227 -17.74 6.20 -0.51
C ILE A 227 -17.10 7.08 0.57
N GLN A 228 -17.14 6.62 1.81
CA GLN A 228 -16.40 7.20 2.91
C GLN A 228 -15.10 6.42 3.12
N ILE A 229 -13.99 7.11 3.03
CA ILE A 229 -12.68 6.52 3.31
C ILE A 229 -12.51 6.51 4.83
N ASN A 230 -12.72 5.36 5.44
CA ASN A 230 -12.53 5.14 6.86
C ASN A 230 -11.75 3.83 7.04
N ASP A 231 -10.43 3.94 6.94
CA ASP A 231 -9.54 2.79 7.02
C ASP A 231 -9.13 2.52 8.46
N ASN A 232 -9.98 1.76 9.16
CA ASN A 232 -9.70 1.25 10.49
C ASN A 232 -9.36 -0.26 10.40
N PRO A 233 -8.09 -0.66 10.54
CA PRO A 233 -7.66 -2.05 10.40
C PRO A 233 -8.37 -3.02 11.34
N VAL A 234 -8.79 -2.57 12.53
CA VAL A 234 -9.53 -3.41 13.49
C VAL A 234 -10.90 -3.81 12.95
N ARG A 235 -11.53 -2.97 12.11
CA ARG A 235 -12.82 -3.26 11.50
C ARG A 235 -12.77 -4.28 10.37
N TRP A 236 -11.59 -4.65 9.89
CA TRP A 236 -11.42 -5.73 8.91
C TRP A 236 -11.70 -7.11 9.50
N PHE A 237 -11.58 -7.26 10.82
CA PHE A 237 -11.89 -8.49 11.52
C PHE A 237 -13.40 -8.62 11.80
N LYS A 238 -13.89 -9.87 11.87
CA LYS A 238 -15.28 -10.16 12.26
C LYS A 238 -15.56 -9.62 13.66
N GLU A 239 -16.82 -9.34 13.97
CA GLU A 239 -17.23 -8.73 15.26
C GLU A 239 -16.86 -9.55 16.49
N ASN A 240 -16.81 -10.86 16.35
CA ASN A 240 -16.44 -11.81 17.41
C ASN A 240 -14.94 -12.17 17.42
N HIS A 241 -14.12 -11.55 16.57
CA HIS A 241 -12.68 -11.79 16.56
C HIS A 241 -12.03 -11.15 17.80
N GLU A 242 -11.04 -11.83 18.40
CA GLU A 242 -10.39 -11.39 19.64
C GLU A 242 -9.86 -9.96 19.57
N ILE A 243 -9.23 -9.57 18.45
CA ILE A 243 -8.71 -8.21 18.23
C ILE A 243 -9.84 -7.17 18.32
N ARG A 244 -11.00 -7.45 17.70
CA ARG A 244 -12.12 -6.51 17.72
C ARG A 244 -12.85 -6.45 19.06
N VAL A 245 -12.90 -7.58 19.75
CA VAL A 245 -13.43 -7.65 21.13
C VAL A 245 -12.50 -6.90 22.09
N ALA A 246 -11.19 -7.11 21.98
CA ALA A 246 -10.19 -6.39 22.77
C ALA A 246 -10.20 -4.88 22.50
N ASP A 247 -10.27 -4.46 21.24
CA ASP A 247 -10.38 -3.05 20.86
C ASP A 247 -11.63 -2.40 21.46
N LYS A 248 -12.78 -3.09 21.39
CA LYS A 248 -14.04 -2.61 21.99
C LYS A 248 -13.94 -2.47 23.50
N ALA A 249 -13.30 -3.44 24.17
CA ALA A 249 -13.09 -3.38 25.61
C ALA A 249 -12.13 -2.25 26.00
N LEU A 250 -11.02 -2.09 25.27
CA LEU A 250 -10.05 -1.01 25.49
C LEU A 250 -10.66 0.38 25.23
N ASN A 251 -11.49 0.51 24.20
CA ASN A 251 -12.19 1.77 23.93
C ASN A 251 -13.26 2.10 24.98
N LYS A 252 -13.83 1.08 25.64
CA LYS A 252 -14.84 1.29 26.68
C LYS A 252 -14.24 1.58 28.05
N GLU A 253 -13.20 0.85 28.46
CA GLU A 253 -12.64 0.88 29.82
C GLU A 253 -11.39 1.79 29.91
N PHE A 254 -10.72 2.02 28.79
CA PHE A 254 -9.55 2.89 28.68
C PHE A 254 -9.84 4.03 27.69
N ALA A 255 -8.99 5.00 27.65
CA ALA A 255 -9.18 6.26 26.91
C ALA A 255 -9.22 6.14 25.36
N GLY A 256 -9.31 4.94 24.82
CA GLY A 256 -9.29 4.68 23.38
C GLY A 256 -8.00 4.00 22.90
N THR A 257 -8.04 3.44 21.71
CA THR A 257 -6.92 2.70 21.08
C THR A 257 -6.22 3.49 19.98
N TYR A 258 -6.75 4.65 19.60
CA TYR A 258 -6.18 5.51 18.56
C TYR A 258 -5.66 6.80 19.16
N ASN A 259 -4.40 7.13 18.83
CA ASN A 259 -3.77 8.38 19.21
C ASN A 259 -3.90 9.39 18.07
N ALA A 260 -4.35 10.59 18.40
CA ALA A 260 -4.27 11.75 17.53
C ALA A 260 -3.33 12.78 18.16
N TYR A 261 -2.47 13.38 17.36
CA TYR A 261 -1.56 14.41 17.80
C TYR A 261 -2.01 15.75 17.23
N ILE A 262 -2.19 16.73 18.12
CA ILE A 262 -2.38 18.12 17.73
C ILE A 262 -1.03 18.80 17.90
N VAL A 263 -0.42 19.18 16.80
CA VAL A 263 0.85 19.92 16.80
C VAL A 263 0.51 21.40 16.77
N ILE A 264 1.02 22.14 17.76
CA ILE A 264 0.88 23.59 17.84
C ILE A 264 2.28 24.17 17.62
N GLU A 265 2.43 24.96 16.58
CA GLU A 265 3.68 25.57 16.20
C GLU A 265 3.64 27.09 16.44
N ASP A 266 4.74 27.62 16.96
CA ASP A 266 4.93 29.07 17.02
C ASP A 266 5.39 29.56 15.63
N THR A 267 4.52 30.30 14.95
CA THR A 267 4.81 30.84 13.62
C THR A 267 5.53 32.19 13.64
N ARG A 268 5.85 32.75 14.83
CA ARG A 268 6.56 33.99 14.94
C ARG A 268 7.98 33.82 14.40
N LYS A 269 8.37 34.70 13.49
CA LYS A 269 9.77 34.79 13.03
C LYS A 269 10.58 35.51 14.11
N LEU A 270 11.26 34.73 14.94
CA LEU A 270 12.25 35.28 15.87
C LEU A 270 13.52 35.64 15.08
N LYS A 271 14.12 36.78 15.41
CA LYS A 271 15.43 37.15 14.84
C LYS A 271 16.46 36.11 15.26
N SER A 272 17.30 35.69 14.33
CA SER A 272 18.43 34.82 14.65
C SER A 272 19.49 35.55 15.50
N ALA A 273 20.33 34.81 16.21
CA ALA A 273 21.46 35.41 16.99
C ALA A 273 22.32 36.30 16.10
N ARG A 274 22.56 35.90 14.86
CA ARG A 274 23.28 36.67 13.85
C ARG A 274 22.58 37.99 13.49
N GLU A 275 21.26 37.94 13.26
CA GLU A 275 20.47 39.13 12.93
C GLU A 275 20.43 40.12 14.09
N ILE A 276 20.45 39.64 15.35
CA ILE A 276 20.51 40.47 16.54
C ILE A 276 21.86 41.16 16.59
N LEU A 277 22.96 40.44 16.44
CA LEU A 277 24.32 41.01 16.46
C LEU A 277 24.52 42.03 15.33
N LEU A 278 24.01 41.75 14.13
CA LEU A 278 24.05 42.67 12.99
C LEU A 278 23.21 43.95 13.20
N SER A 279 22.10 43.86 13.93
CA SER A 279 21.22 44.98 14.21
C SER A 279 21.63 45.76 15.47
N ALA A 280 22.57 45.25 16.25
CA ALA A 280 23.05 45.90 17.47
C ALA A 280 23.82 47.15 17.14
N VAL A 281 23.54 48.25 17.87
CA VAL A 281 24.29 49.49 17.81
C VAL A 281 25.47 49.40 18.77
N LEU A 282 26.63 49.08 18.22
CA LEU A 282 27.89 48.93 18.98
C LEU A 282 28.86 50.06 18.61
N PRO A 283 29.72 50.49 19.54
CA PRO A 283 30.81 51.41 19.25
C PRO A 283 31.80 50.85 18.24
N PRO A 284 32.49 51.66 17.42
CA PRO A 284 33.47 51.19 16.43
C PRO A 284 34.63 50.38 17.02
N SER A 285 34.97 50.59 18.27
CA SER A 285 36.00 49.83 19.00
C SER A 285 35.65 48.32 19.15
N LEU A 286 34.38 47.99 19.10
CA LEU A 286 33.89 46.58 19.13
C LEU A 286 33.70 45.94 17.75
N ASP A 287 34.10 46.58 16.66
CA ASP A 287 33.90 46.06 15.32
C ASP A 287 34.69 44.76 15.07
N GLU A 288 35.93 44.66 15.56
CA GLU A 288 36.75 43.43 15.44
C GLU A 288 36.12 42.27 16.25
N TRP A 289 35.65 42.58 17.46
CA TRP A 289 34.90 41.59 18.27
C TRP A 289 33.62 41.15 17.59
N ARG A 290 32.87 42.07 16.97
CA ARG A 290 31.65 41.75 16.20
C ARG A 290 31.95 40.80 15.04
N GLU A 291 32.97 41.06 14.22
CA GLU A 291 33.37 40.21 13.10
C GLU A 291 33.76 38.81 13.54
N THR A 292 34.61 38.72 14.59
CA THR A 292 35.04 37.43 15.16
C THR A 292 33.84 36.61 15.68
N THR A 293 32.90 37.27 16.34
CA THR A 293 31.70 36.64 16.87
C THR A 293 30.76 36.18 15.73
N LEU A 294 30.62 36.98 14.66
CA LEU A 294 29.86 36.60 13.47
C LEU A 294 30.45 35.36 12.76
N ASP A 295 31.79 35.29 12.68
CA ASP A 295 32.47 34.12 12.10
C ASP A 295 32.25 32.85 12.95
N THR A 296 32.29 33.01 14.27
CA THR A 296 31.97 31.91 15.19
C THR A 296 30.53 31.40 14.98
N LEU A 297 29.55 32.31 14.89
CA LEU A 297 28.15 31.98 14.64
C LEU A 297 27.89 31.36 13.26
N ASN A 298 28.74 31.65 12.25
CA ASN A 298 28.63 31.06 10.91
C ASN A 298 29.22 29.65 10.85
N ASN A 299 30.23 29.32 11.64
CA ASN A 299 30.91 28.03 11.64
C ASN A 299 30.17 26.96 12.44
N GLU A 300 29.25 27.32 13.32
CA GLU A 300 28.38 26.38 14.01
C GLU A 300 27.11 26.12 13.23
N ASN A 301 26.84 24.85 12.93
CA ASN A 301 25.68 24.35 12.16
C ASN A 301 24.30 24.60 12.83
N ALA A 302 24.18 25.49 13.75
CA ALA A 302 22.97 25.81 14.50
C ALA A 302 22.51 27.24 14.24
N GLY A 303 21.58 27.42 13.33
CA GLY A 303 21.03 28.74 12.94
C GLY A 303 20.33 29.57 14.02
N ASN A 304 20.43 29.23 15.32
CA ASN A 304 19.86 29.97 16.45
C ASN A 304 20.72 29.82 17.72
N ASN A 305 22.02 30.11 17.61
CA ASN A 305 22.92 29.90 18.73
C ASN A 305 22.97 31.14 19.66
N PHE A 306 21.85 31.40 20.34
CA PHE A 306 21.77 32.47 21.35
C PHE A 306 22.69 32.20 22.54
N GLU A 307 23.02 30.96 22.85
CA GLU A 307 23.92 30.63 23.95
C GLU A 307 25.36 31.02 23.61
N THR A 308 25.79 30.71 22.39
CA THR A 308 27.10 31.10 21.89
C THR A 308 27.23 32.63 21.84
N LEU A 309 26.19 33.35 21.37
CA LEU A 309 26.20 34.80 21.35
C LEU A 309 26.19 35.38 22.76
N ALA A 310 25.36 34.85 23.66
CA ALA A 310 25.33 35.32 25.06
C ALA A 310 26.66 35.10 25.76
N PHE A 311 27.30 33.93 25.56
CA PHE A 311 28.60 33.63 26.10
C PHE A 311 29.69 34.58 25.56
N ALA A 312 29.69 34.89 24.26
CA ALA A 312 30.62 35.83 23.65
C ALA A 312 30.45 37.26 24.20
N VAL A 313 29.19 37.66 24.47
CA VAL A 313 28.92 38.96 25.10
C VAL A 313 29.37 38.98 26.55
N ASP A 314 29.07 37.92 27.32
CA ASP A 314 29.52 37.78 28.70
C ASP A 314 31.05 37.81 28.81
N ASP A 315 31.77 37.09 27.97
CA ASP A 315 33.23 37.05 27.92
C ASP A 315 33.82 38.43 27.60
N ALA A 316 33.20 39.15 26.66
CA ALA A 316 33.62 40.53 26.35
C ALA A 316 33.40 41.49 27.50
N LEU A 317 32.34 41.31 28.30
CA LEU A 317 32.05 42.15 29.49
C LEU A 317 33.08 42.02 30.61
N PHE A 318 33.90 40.96 30.63
CA PHE A 318 35.04 40.81 31.54
C PHE A 318 36.32 41.52 31.07
N GLY A 319 36.33 42.08 29.86
CA GLY A 319 37.46 42.84 29.31
C GLY A 319 37.63 44.24 29.93
N ASP A 320 38.70 44.93 29.52
CA ASP A 320 38.92 46.30 29.89
C ASP A 320 38.15 47.22 28.93
N LEU A 321 36.91 47.56 29.29
CA LEU A 321 35.93 48.27 28.48
C LEU A 321 35.73 49.69 28.97
N ASP A 322 35.49 50.63 28.06
CA ASP A 322 34.97 51.92 28.43
C ASP A 322 33.48 51.90 28.80
N SER A 323 32.94 53.02 29.32
CA SER A 323 31.53 53.08 29.76
C SER A 323 30.56 52.88 28.61
N ASP A 324 30.89 53.34 27.39
CA ASP A 324 30.01 53.26 26.23
C ASP A 324 29.96 51.82 25.65
N GLU A 325 31.10 51.14 25.67
CA GLU A 325 31.25 49.74 25.29
C GLU A 325 30.49 48.81 26.24
N TYR A 326 30.68 49.01 27.55
CA TYR A 326 29.99 48.26 28.60
C TYR A 326 28.46 48.37 28.49
N ASP A 327 27.96 49.60 28.31
CA ASP A 327 26.52 49.85 28.15
C ASP A 327 25.97 49.29 26.88
N ALA A 328 26.73 49.26 25.79
CA ALA A 328 26.32 48.69 24.51
C ALA A 328 26.19 47.15 24.57
N LEU A 329 27.16 46.47 25.19
CA LEU A 329 27.16 45.03 25.39
C LEU A 329 26.05 44.60 26.37
N ASN A 330 25.78 45.33 27.43
CA ASN A 330 24.67 45.04 28.33
C ASN A 330 23.31 45.21 27.66
N ARG A 331 23.14 46.19 26.76
CA ARG A 331 21.92 46.31 25.94
C ARG A 331 21.75 45.13 24.99
N LEU A 332 22.85 44.66 24.39
CA LEU A 332 22.84 43.48 23.53
C LEU A 332 22.46 42.22 24.33
N LEU A 333 23.06 42.02 25.51
CA LEU A 333 22.74 40.90 26.39
C LEU A 333 21.26 40.91 26.82
N SER A 334 20.74 42.07 27.20
CA SER A 334 19.32 42.23 27.54
C SER A 334 18.40 41.88 26.37
N SER A 335 18.78 42.27 25.14
CA SER A 335 18.03 41.91 23.92
C SER A 335 18.06 40.41 23.62
N ILE A 336 19.19 39.75 23.89
CA ILE A 336 19.33 38.29 23.75
C ILE A 336 18.42 37.57 24.76
N ASP A 337 18.42 38.02 26.02
CA ASP A 337 17.61 37.43 27.10
C ASP A 337 16.13 37.62 26.86
N GLU A 338 15.69 38.77 26.35
CA GLU A 338 14.32 39.03 25.97
C GLU A 338 13.85 38.07 24.86
N ILE A 339 14.66 37.84 23.82
CA ILE A 339 14.35 36.94 22.73
C ILE A 339 14.44 35.49 23.18
N LYS A 340 15.42 35.12 24.03
CA LYS A 340 15.48 33.79 24.67
C LYS A 340 14.21 33.53 25.49
N GLY A 341 13.72 34.51 26.23
CA GLY A 341 12.45 34.40 26.96
C GLY A 341 11.24 34.19 26.05
N THR A 342 11.19 34.91 24.92
CA THR A 342 10.11 34.77 23.94
C THR A 342 10.23 33.50 23.12
N SER A 343 11.42 32.93 22.91
CA SER A 343 11.62 31.63 22.20
C SER A 343 11.07 30.44 22.97
N LYS A 344 10.96 30.54 24.28
CA LYS A 344 10.34 29.52 25.15
C LYS A 344 8.82 29.67 25.23
N THR A 345 8.17 29.80 24.08
CA THR A 345 6.74 30.11 23.94
C THR A 345 5.85 29.19 24.77
N PHE A 346 6.09 27.88 24.74
CA PHE A 346 5.27 26.92 25.46
C PHE A 346 5.62 26.78 26.96
N GLN A 347 6.60 27.53 27.46
CA GLN A 347 6.91 27.64 28.90
C GLN A 347 6.25 28.86 29.52
N GLN A 348 5.69 29.78 28.74
CA GLN A 348 5.01 30.97 29.25
C GLN A 348 3.64 30.57 29.86
N PRO A 349 3.26 31.16 31.01
CA PRO A 349 2.03 30.82 31.73
C PRO A 349 0.78 30.90 30.87
N ASP A 350 0.65 31.93 30.04
CA ASP A 350 -0.51 32.14 29.16
C ASP A 350 -0.68 31.05 28.12
N ASN A 351 0.44 30.58 27.55
CA ASN A 351 0.43 29.49 26.54
C ASN A 351 0.18 28.12 27.19
N VAL A 352 0.67 27.92 28.42
CA VAL A 352 0.33 26.73 29.23
C VAL A 352 -1.14 26.74 29.60
N ALA A 353 -1.71 27.91 29.95
CA ALA A 353 -3.14 28.06 30.18
C ALA A 353 -3.96 27.72 28.92
N LEU A 354 -3.56 28.24 27.75
CA LEU A 354 -4.19 27.92 26.48
C LEU A 354 -4.19 26.41 26.20
N LEU A 355 -3.07 25.71 26.45
CA LEU A 355 -3.00 24.25 26.33
C LEU A 355 -3.97 23.54 27.28
N SER A 356 -4.08 24.03 28.50
CA SER A 356 -5.01 23.49 29.50
C SER A 356 -6.47 23.70 29.09
N ASP A 357 -6.81 24.88 28.55
CA ASP A 357 -8.17 25.19 28.08
C ASP A 357 -8.54 24.35 26.83
N LEU A 358 -7.62 24.20 25.91
CA LEU A 358 -7.80 23.30 24.76
C LEU A 358 -8.02 21.85 25.23
N GLN A 359 -7.24 21.40 26.19
CA GLN A 359 -7.37 20.06 26.77
C GLN A 359 -8.73 19.88 27.45
N ASN A 360 -9.18 20.85 28.22
CA ASN A 360 -10.50 20.86 28.87
C ASN A 360 -11.62 20.82 27.81
N TYR A 361 -11.53 21.63 26.76
CA TYR A 361 -12.48 21.58 25.65
C TYR A 361 -12.53 20.21 24.98
N LEU A 362 -11.37 19.65 24.65
CA LEU A 362 -11.30 18.33 24.02
C LEU A 362 -11.90 17.22 24.91
N SER A 363 -11.71 17.31 26.22
CA SER A 363 -12.28 16.34 27.17
C SER A 363 -13.81 16.35 27.22
N THR A 364 -14.46 17.42 26.75
CA THR A 364 -15.93 17.49 26.62
C THR A 364 -16.46 16.83 25.36
N GLN A 365 -15.58 16.48 24.41
CA GLN A 365 -15.98 15.87 23.15
C GLN A 365 -16.19 14.36 23.31
N THR A 366 -17.31 13.85 22.82
CA THR A 366 -17.67 12.43 22.96
C THR A 366 -16.73 11.46 22.24
N LEU A 367 -15.95 11.94 21.28
CA LEU A 367 -14.99 11.13 20.51
C LEU A 367 -13.60 11.08 21.14
N VAL A 368 -13.35 11.90 22.16
CA VAL A 368 -12.04 12.01 22.80
C VAL A 368 -12.08 11.30 24.16
N GLY A 369 -11.33 10.24 24.29
CA GLY A 369 -11.29 9.46 25.53
C GLY A 369 -10.39 10.08 26.60
N LYS A 370 -9.19 10.52 26.23
CA LYS A 370 -8.21 11.17 27.13
C LYS A 370 -7.30 12.07 26.33
N THR A 371 -6.97 13.20 26.93
CA THR A 371 -5.98 14.15 26.44
C THR A 371 -4.78 14.20 27.36
N GLN A 372 -3.62 14.45 26.80
CA GLN A 372 -2.37 14.70 27.52
C GLN A 372 -1.63 15.85 26.87
N SER A 373 -1.09 16.74 27.67
CA SER A 373 -0.32 17.88 27.20
C SER A 373 0.81 18.23 28.18
N LEU A 374 1.62 19.22 27.83
CA LEU A 374 2.65 19.77 28.71
C LEU A 374 2.06 20.28 30.03
N SER A 375 0.80 20.77 30.03
CA SER A 375 0.13 21.24 31.24
C SER A 375 -0.02 20.15 32.31
N ASP A 376 -0.22 18.88 31.91
CA ASP A 376 -0.33 17.76 32.86
C ASP A 376 1.03 17.46 33.51
N VAL A 377 2.10 17.51 32.73
CA VAL A 377 3.45 17.34 33.26
C VAL A 377 3.78 18.42 34.29
N ILE A 378 3.47 19.68 33.97
CA ILE A 378 3.68 20.82 34.89
C ILE A 378 2.86 20.64 36.18
N LYS A 379 1.59 20.22 36.07
CA LYS A 379 0.72 19.97 37.25
C LYS A 379 1.29 18.86 38.14
N VAL A 380 1.80 17.77 37.53
CA VAL A 380 2.41 16.67 38.28
C VAL A 380 3.68 17.12 38.96
N VAL A 381 4.59 17.78 38.25
CA VAL A 381 5.84 18.29 38.81
C VAL A 381 5.58 19.28 39.97
N ASN A 382 4.64 20.22 39.78
CA ASN A 382 4.28 21.17 40.81
C ASN A 382 3.70 20.49 42.05
N ARG A 383 2.86 19.47 41.88
CA ARG A 383 2.33 18.70 43.00
C ARG A 383 3.44 18.00 43.77
N GLU A 384 4.33 17.29 43.08
CA GLU A 384 5.42 16.54 43.75
C GLU A 384 6.44 17.48 44.45
N LEU A 385 6.68 18.66 43.90
CA LEU A 385 7.58 19.65 44.54
C LEU A 385 6.96 20.30 45.80
N HIS A 386 5.62 20.37 45.92
CA HIS A 386 4.94 21.00 47.02
C HIS A 386 4.27 19.99 47.99
N SER A 387 4.36 18.68 47.74
CA SER A 387 3.80 17.61 48.59
C SER A 387 4.84 17.04 49.57
N GLY A 388 6.06 17.61 49.67
CA GLY A 388 7.10 17.20 50.59
C GLY A 388 7.02 17.94 51.91
#